data_c7741b119ced73954616400f5753c3f9
#
_entry.id   c7741b119ced73954616400f5753c3f9
#
_cell.length_a   1.000
_cell.length_b   1.000
_cell.length_c   1.000
_cell.angle_alpha   90.00
_cell.angle_beta   90.00
_cell.angle_gamma   90.00
#
_symmetry.space_group_name_H-M   'P 1'
#
loop_
_entity.id
_entity.type
_entity.pdbx_description
1 polymer ?
#
loop_
_entity_poly.entity_id
_entity_poly.type
_entity_poly.pdbx_seq_one_letter_code
_entity_poly.pdbx_strand_id
1 'polypeptide(L)'
;DPVAGEPAWMVPFPQAFNGGTLSTDGGLVFQGNKRGEFVAYDAATGERVWAQRLVGDAAAAPMTYELDGEQYVSVLSGWGNISMMVYGAALEKPVTPEPGRIVTFKLGGDAELPSPLDYLVVESPKAPLAGDAEIWQVGMQRFAENCQFCHGAYAISSGVIPDLRWSAISASEDSWAAVVRDGALTANGMVGFSDIIDDDEIEAIRLYVLRQAWLAVENGTADAPELAAAGDQ
;
A
#
# COMPACT_ATOMS: atom_id res chain seq x y z
N ASP A 1 15.70 -28.93 4.09
CA ASP A 1 15.58 -30.39 3.93
C ASP A 1 14.46 -30.91 4.83
N PRO A 2 13.34 -31.41 4.27
CA PRO A 2 12.19 -31.86 5.07
C PRO A 2 12.48 -33.17 5.82
N VAL A 3 13.50 -33.92 5.45
CA VAL A 3 13.89 -35.19 6.12
C VAL A 3 14.78 -34.91 7.32
N ALA A 4 15.74 -34.00 7.16
CA ALA A 4 16.63 -33.58 8.25
C ALA A 4 15.97 -32.58 9.20
N GLY A 5 14.91 -31.87 8.77
CA GLY A 5 14.27 -30.80 9.53
C GLY A 5 15.13 -29.55 9.67
N GLU A 6 16.14 -29.40 8.82
CA GLU A 6 17.09 -28.29 8.84
C GLU A 6 17.06 -27.50 7.53
N PRO A 7 17.27 -26.16 7.56
CA PRO A 7 17.40 -25.36 6.34
C PRO A 7 18.70 -25.74 5.62
N ALA A 8 18.63 -25.98 4.30
CA ALA A 8 19.82 -26.18 3.49
C ALA A 8 20.61 -24.86 3.32
N TRP A 9 19.89 -23.76 3.16
CA TRP A 9 20.42 -22.40 3.12
C TRP A 9 19.32 -21.40 3.52
N MET A 10 19.70 -20.15 3.76
CA MET A 10 18.79 -19.08 4.17
C MET A 10 19.23 -17.74 3.57
N VAL A 11 18.27 -16.99 3.04
CA VAL A 11 18.46 -15.60 2.60
C VAL A 11 17.63 -14.68 3.49
N PRO A 12 18.25 -13.84 4.32
CA PRO A 12 17.54 -12.93 5.19
C PRO A 12 16.97 -11.75 4.39
N PHE A 13 15.71 -11.40 4.64
CA PHE A 13 15.07 -10.20 4.15
C PHE A 13 14.77 -9.25 5.31
N PRO A 14 15.13 -7.96 5.20
CA PRO A 14 14.86 -7.00 6.26
C PRO A 14 13.38 -6.60 6.35
N GLN A 15 12.61 -6.83 5.30
CA GLN A 15 11.17 -6.55 5.25
C GLN A 15 10.37 -7.85 5.34
N ALA A 16 9.20 -7.77 5.99
CA ALA A 16 8.21 -8.83 5.96
C ALA A 16 7.43 -8.87 4.63
N PHE A 17 6.65 -9.93 4.40
CA PHE A 17 5.72 -10.10 3.27
C PHE A 17 6.39 -10.07 1.89
N ASN A 18 7.52 -10.77 1.76
CA ASN A 18 8.14 -11.00 0.45
C ASN A 18 7.30 -11.97 -0.39
N GLY A 19 7.58 -12.04 -1.69
CA GLY A 19 6.88 -12.89 -2.62
C GLY A 19 7.06 -14.39 -2.34
N GLY A 20 6.16 -15.20 -2.90
CA GLY A 20 6.31 -16.63 -2.93
C GLY A 20 7.52 -17.06 -3.76
N THR A 21 7.91 -18.32 -3.64
CA THR A 21 9.04 -18.89 -4.37
C THR A 21 8.57 -19.80 -5.51
N LEU A 22 9.36 -19.86 -6.57
CA LEU A 22 9.22 -20.80 -7.69
C LEU A 22 10.54 -21.53 -7.88
N SER A 23 10.54 -22.86 -7.75
CA SER A 23 11.69 -23.68 -8.14
C SER A 23 11.49 -24.23 -9.55
N THR A 24 12.59 -24.35 -10.29
CA THR A 24 12.61 -24.92 -11.65
C THR A 24 13.55 -26.12 -11.71
N ASP A 25 13.29 -27.00 -12.67
CA ASP A 25 14.11 -28.20 -12.88
C ASP A 25 15.56 -27.85 -13.31
N GLY A 26 15.77 -26.63 -13.83
CA GLY A 26 17.10 -26.08 -14.12
C GLY A 26 17.91 -25.66 -12.90
N GLY A 27 17.49 -26.00 -11.67
CA GLY A 27 18.25 -25.72 -10.45
C GLY A 27 18.18 -24.27 -9.98
N LEU A 28 17.13 -23.53 -10.32
CA LEU A 28 16.92 -22.16 -9.89
C LEU A 28 15.71 -22.04 -8.95
N VAL A 29 15.81 -21.11 -7.99
CA VAL A 29 14.70 -20.66 -7.16
C VAL A 29 14.49 -19.17 -7.42
N PHE A 30 13.32 -18.82 -7.91
CA PHE A 30 12.93 -17.43 -8.15
C PHE A 30 12.11 -16.89 -6.98
N GLN A 31 12.36 -15.64 -6.61
CA GLN A 31 11.56 -14.94 -5.61
C GLN A 31 11.52 -13.42 -5.89
N GLY A 32 10.36 -12.82 -5.74
CA GLY A 32 10.22 -11.39 -5.66
C GLY A 32 10.32 -10.87 -4.23
N ASN A 33 10.65 -9.59 -4.07
CA ASN A 33 10.70 -8.96 -2.76
C ASN A 33 10.05 -7.57 -2.75
N LYS A 34 9.87 -7.02 -1.56
CA LYS A 34 9.29 -5.70 -1.34
C LYS A 34 10.17 -4.52 -1.76
N ARG A 35 11.42 -4.75 -2.11
CA ARG A 35 12.28 -3.73 -2.71
C ARG A 35 12.08 -3.60 -4.21
N GLY A 36 11.15 -4.37 -4.77
CA GLY A 36 10.94 -4.44 -6.21
C GLY A 36 12.05 -5.18 -6.93
N GLU A 37 12.74 -6.12 -6.28
CA GLU A 37 13.69 -6.99 -6.94
C GLU A 37 13.06 -8.34 -7.22
N PHE A 38 13.26 -8.86 -8.42
CA PHE A 38 12.99 -10.23 -8.79
C PHE A 38 14.33 -10.95 -8.94
N VAL A 39 14.54 -11.99 -8.16
CA VAL A 39 15.87 -12.62 -7.97
C VAL A 39 15.80 -14.09 -8.32
N ALA A 40 16.85 -14.62 -8.95
CA ALA A 40 17.09 -16.04 -9.08
C ALA A 40 18.28 -16.45 -8.18
N TYR A 41 18.07 -17.51 -7.43
CA TYR A 41 19.08 -18.14 -6.59
C TYR A 41 19.41 -19.52 -7.14
N ASP A 42 20.65 -19.95 -7.00
CA ASP A 42 21.03 -21.36 -7.17
C ASP A 42 20.32 -22.20 -6.10
N ALA A 43 19.61 -23.24 -6.52
CA ALA A 43 18.76 -24.04 -5.63
C ALA A 43 19.56 -24.86 -4.61
N ALA A 44 20.83 -25.20 -4.91
CA ALA A 44 21.66 -25.99 -4.02
C ALA A 44 22.38 -25.15 -2.96
N THR A 45 22.76 -23.90 -3.31
CA THR A 45 23.62 -23.07 -2.47
C THR A 45 22.93 -21.84 -1.88
N GLY A 46 21.81 -21.39 -2.48
CA GLY A 46 21.18 -20.11 -2.14
C GLY A 46 21.93 -18.88 -2.66
N GLU A 47 22.97 -19.08 -3.49
CA GLU A 47 23.71 -17.98 -4.10
C GLU A 47 22.81 -17.21 -5.07
N ARG A 48 22.85 -15.89 -5.00
CA ARG A 48 22.14 -15.00 -5.93
C ARG A 48 22.87 -14.99 -7.27
N VAL A 49 22.28 -15.65 -8.29
CA VAL A 49 22.87 -15.77 -9.62
C VAL A 49 22.37 -14.74 -10.63
N TRP A 50 21.17 -14.18 -10.38
CA TRP A 50 20.61 -13.14 -11.23
C TRP A 50 19.60 -12.29 -10.44
N ALA A 51 19.42 -11.04 -10.85
CA ALA A 51 18.35 -10.19 -10.36
C ALA A 51 17.99 -9.10 -11.35
N GLN A 52 16.72 -8.75 -11.36
CA GLN A 52 16.15 -7.63 -12.09
C GLN A 52 15.35 -6.73 -11.13
N ARG A 53 15.61 -5.43 -11.20
CA ARG A 53 14.76 -4.47 -10.50
C ARG A 53 13.50 -4.23 -11.31
N LEU A 54 12.36 -4.40 -10.65
CA LEU A 54 11.03 -4.12 -11.18
C LEU A 54 10.56 -2.74 -10.73
N VAL A 55 9.51 -2.26 -11.34
CA VAL A 55 8.80 -1.07 -10.90
C VAL A 55 7.70 -1.50 -9.93
N GLY A 56 7.83 -1.10 -8.68
CA GLY A 56 6.95 -1.54 -7.59
C GLY A 56 7.37 -2.88 -6.95
N ASP A 57 6.61 -3.31 -5.96
CA ASP A 57 6.85 -4.54 -5.21
C ASP A 57 6.67 -5.78 -6.10
N ALA A 58 7.43 -6.83 -5.80
CA ALA A 58 7.27 -8.16 -6.40
C ALA A 58 6.86 -9.17 -5.31
N ALA A 59 5.68 -8.96 -4.73
CA ALA A 59 5.20 -9.74 -3.59
C ALA A 59 4.31 -10.93 -3.98
N ALA A 60 3.99 -11.11 -5.25
CA ALA A 60 3.26 -12.27 -5.74
C ALA A 60 4.21 -13.47 -5.96
N ALA A 61 3.65 -14.68 -5.89
CA ALA A 61 4.37 -15.87 -6.30
C ALA A 61 4.63 -15.85 -7.82
N PRO A 62 5.86 -16.14 -8.27
CA PRO A 62 6.15 -16.29 -9.68
C PRO A 62 5.52 -17.55 -10.26
N MET A 63 5.34 -17.57 -11.57
CA MET A 63 4.94 -18.77 -12.31
C MET A 63 5.87 -19.02 -13.51
N THR A 64 5.99 -20.28 -13.93
CA THR A 64 6.71 -20.65 -15.14
C THR A 64 5.82 -21.45 -16.09
N TYR A 65 6.06 -21.29 -17.35
CA TYR A 65 5.37 -22.03 -18.43
C TYR A 65 6.29 -22.13 -19.65
N GLU A 66 5.97 -23.04 -20.55
CA GLU A 66 6.64 -23.20 -21.83
C GLU A 66 5.69 -22.79 -22.96
N LEU A 67 6.21 -22.08 -23.94
CA LEU A 67 5.53 -21.71 -25.16
C LEU A 67 6.50 -21.86 -26.34
N ASP A 68 6.13 -22.64 -27.34
CA ASP A 68 6.93 -22.92 -28.55
C ASP A 68 8.36 -23.43 -28.24
N GLY A 69 8.52 -24.22 -27.17
CA GLY A 69 9.80 -24.77 -26.75
C GLY A 69 10.71 -23.82 -25.98
N GLU A 70 10.22 -22.61 -25.65
CA GLU A 70 10.92 -21.64 -24.84
C GLU A 70 10.28 -21.52 -23.44
N GLN A 71 11.11 -21.50 -22.39
CA GLN A 71 10.65 -21.29 -21.04
C GLN A 71 10.48 -19.79 -20.73
N TYR A 72 9.35 -19.48 -20.10
CA TYR A 72 9.05 -18.16 -19.56
C TYR A 72 8.87 -18.22 -18.06
N VAL A 73 9.23 -17.14 -17.38
CA VAL A 73 8.97 -16.91 -15.96
C VAL A 73 8.26 -15.58 -15.83
N SER A 74 7.08 -15.58 -15.22
CA SER A 74 6.27 -14.38 -15.02
C SER A 74 6.07 -14.08 -13.55
N VAL A 75 6.05 -12.79 -13.21
CA VAL A 75 5.77 -12.30 -11.86
C VAL A 75 4.88 -11.06 -11.93
N LEU A 76 3.98 -10.93 -10.96
CA LEU A 76 3.21 -9.70 -10.77
C LEU A 76 4.06 -8.70 -9.98
N SER A 77 4.13 -7.48 -10.49
CA SER A 77 4.80 -6.35 -9.86
C SER A 77 3.85 -5.17 -9.76
N GLY A 78 3.90 -4.44 -8.68
CA GLY A 78 3.07 -3.24 -8.46
C GLY A 78 2.72 -3.06 -6.99
N TRP A 79 1.86 -2.08 -6.73
CA TRP A 79 1.34 -1.79 -5.40
C TRP A 79 0.11 -2.66 -5.11
N GLY A 80 -0.15 -2.91 -3.84
CA GLY A 80 -1.40 -3.57 -3.45
C GLY A 80 -1.24 -4.81 -2.59
N ASN A 81 -0.08 -5.01 -2.04
CA ASN A 81 0.08 -6.08 -1.08
C ASN A 81 -0.44 -5.64 0.31
N ILE A 82 -0.93 -6.60 1.09
CA ILE A 82 -1.52 -6.37 2.41
C ILE A 82 -0.60 -5.59 3.37
N SER A 83 0.70 -5.70 3.22
CA SER A 83 1.64 -4.96 4.06
C SER A 83 1.58 -3.46 3.85
N MET A 84 1.20 -3.00 2.66
CA MET A 84 1.00 -1.59 2.38
C MET A 84 -0.25 -1.06 3.08
N MET A 85 -1.29 -1.91 3.21
CA MET A 85 -2.50 -1.58 3.97
C MET A 85 -2.22 -1.49 5.48
N VAL A 86 -1.36 -2.37 6.00
CA VAL A 86 -1.08 -2.47 7.45
C VAL A 86 0.05 -1.55 7.88
N TYR A 87 1.06 -1.35 7.05
CA TYR A 87 2.28 -0.61 7.40
C TYR A 87 2.46 0.70 6.63
N GLY A 88 1.39 1.23 6.04
CA GLY A 88 1.46 2.50 5.30
C GLY A 88 2.14 3.63 6.08
N ALA A 89 1.91 3.67 7.40
CA ALA A 89 2.56 4.63 8.30
C ALA A 89 4.07 4.44 8.51
N ALA A 90 4.59 3.25 8.23
CA ALA A 90 6.03 2.98 8.32
C ALA A 90 6.79 3.39 7.03
N LEU A 91 6.08 3.91 6.03
CA LEU A 91 6.71 4.45 4.84
C LEU A 91 7.19 5.86 5.13
N GLU A 92 8.48 6.09 5.01
CA GLU A 92 9.11 7.39 5.22
C GLU A 92 8.68 8.46 4.21
N LYS A 93 8.03 8.05 3.11
CA LYS A 93 7.56 8.94 2.05
C LYS A 93 6.19 8.48 1.54
N PRO A 94 5.34 9.42 1.10
CA PRO A 94 4.17 9.10 0.32
C PRO A 94 4.58 8.26 -0.88
N VAL A 95 3.89 7.16 -1.10
CA VAL A 95 4.23 6.29 -2.20
C VAL A 95 3.22 6.55 -3.32
N THR A 96 3.71 6.90 -4.49
CA THR A 96 2.88 6.97 -5.68
C THR A 96 2.51 5.54 -6.07
N PRO A 97 1.21 5.20 -6.17
CA PRO A 97 0.79 3.89 -6.61
C PRO A 97 1.27 3.65 -8.04
N GLU A 98 2.10 2.64 -8.22
CA GLU A 98 2.48 2.17 -9.55
C GLU A 98 1.40 1.22 -10.08
N PRO A 99 1.01 1.30 -11.36
CA PRO A 99 0.07 0.36 -11.92
C PRO A 99 0.63 -1.06 -11.85
N GLY A 100 -0.25 -2.01 -11.50
CA GLY A 100 0.11 -3.43 -11.52
C GLY A 100 0.55 -3.87 -12.91
N ARG A 101 1.62 -4.66 -12.98
CA ARG A 101 2.19 -5.21 -14.21
C ARG A 101 2.41 -6.69 -14.07
N ILE A 102 2.23 -7.41 -15.19
CA ILE A 102 2.77 -8.75 -15.36
C ILE A 102 4.09 -8.59 -16.10
N VAL A 103 5.20 -8.93 -15.44
CA VAL A 103 6.52 -8.89 -16.06
C VAL A 103 6.92 -10.32 -16.38
N THR A 104 7.25 -10.56 -17.65
CA THR A 104 7.61 -11.89 -18.16
C THR A 104 9.04 -11.89 -18.66
N PHE A 105 9.79 -12.86 -18.23
CA PHE A 105 11.18 -13.06 -18.58
C PHE A 105 11.36 -14.35 -19.38
N LYS A 106 12.29 -14.31 -20.33
CA LYS A 106 12.85 -15.50 -21.00
C LYS A 106 14.36 -15.39 -21.07
N LEU A 107 15.04 -16.51 -21.20
CA LEU A 107 16.49 -16.53 -21.39
C LEU A 107 16.86 -15.78 -22.69
N GLY A 108 17.81 -14.84 -22.58
CA GLY A 108 18.24 -14.01 -23.72
C GLY A 108 17.25 -12.89 -24.10
N GLY A 109 16.20 -12.63 -23.30
CA GLY A 109 15.34 -11.47 -23.50
C GLY A 109 16.08 -10.16 -23.21
N ASP A 110 15.82 -9.13 -24.02
CA ASP A 110 16.50 -7.83 -24.01
C ASP A 110 15.54 -6.62 -23.91
N ALA A 111 14.25 -6.86 -23.68
CA ALA A 111 13.28 -5.80 -23.53
C ALA A 111 13.53 -4.96 -22.27
N GLU A 112 13.49 -3.64 -22.43
CA GLU A 112 13.63 -2.72 -21.31
C GLU A 112 12.30 -2.58 -20.55
N LEU A 113 12.37 -2.56 -19.23
CA LEU A 113 11.21 -2.25 -18.39
C LEU A 113 10.87 -0.75 -18.52
N PRO A 114 9.57 -0.40 -18.53
CA PRO A 114 9.17 1.01 -18.54
C PRO A 114 9.66 1.69 -17.25
N SER A 115 10.00 2.97 -17.37
CA SER A 115 10.35 3.79 -16.21
C SER A 115 9.18 3.86 -15.21
N PRO A 116 9.45 4.07 -13.91
CA PRO A 116 8.45 4.49 -12.95
C PRO A 116 7.67 5.70 -13.43
N LEU A 117 6.42 5.80 -13.03
CA LEU A 117 5.62 6.98 -13.36
C LEU A 117 6.10 8.17 -12.52
N ASP A 118 6.55 9.22 -13.19
CA ASP A 118 6.93 10.50 -12.57
C ASP A 118 5.68 11.36 -12.36
N TYR A 119 4.80 11.01 -11.39
CA TYR A 119 3.88 12.03 -10.91
C TYR A 119 4.05 12.24 -9.41
N LEU A 120 4.44 13.44 -9.11
CA LEU A 120 4.24 14.02 -7.79
C LEU A 120 2.78 14.46 -7.73
N VAL A 121 1.95 13.67 -7.08
CA VAL A 121 0.65 14.18 -6.64
C VAL A 121 0.95 15.04 -5.42
N VAL A 122 0.89 16.35 -5.60
CA VAL A 122 0.95 17.29 -4.48
C VAL A 122 -0.39 17.21 -3.77
N GLU A 123 -0.39 16.58 -2.61
CA GLU A 123 -1.60 16.41 -1.80
C GLU A 123 -1.68 17.49 -0.72
N SER A 124 -2.88 17.90 -0.41
CA SER A 124 -3.16 18.87 0.65
C SER A 124 -4.44 18.53 1.41
N PRO A 125 -4.57 18.92 2.69
CA PRO A 125 -5.80 18.76 3.44
C PRO A 125 -6.99 19.39 2.71
N LYS A 126 -8.16 18.76 2.77
CA LYS A 126 -9.36 19.21 2.04
C LYS A 126 -10.26 20.14 2.85
N ALA A 127 -9.95 20.33 4.14
CA ALA A 127 -10.66 21.26 5.03
C ALA A 127 -9.70 21.88 6.05
N PRO A 128 -10.08 22.99 6.69
CA PRO A 128 -9.35 23.55 7.81
C PRO A 128 -9.21 22.56 8.96
N LEU A 129 -8.13 22.70 9.73
CA LEU A 129 -7.96 21.92 10.96
C LEU A 129 -9.07 22.29 11.94
N ALA A 130 -9.74 21.29 12.47
CA ALA A 130 -10.81 21.46 13.48
C ALA A 130 -10.68 20.38 14.57
N GLY A 131 -11.34 20.60 15.71
CA GLY A 131 -11.24 19.75 16.89
C GLY A 131 -10.04 20.10 17.77
N ASP A 132 -9.91 19.36 18.84
CA ASP A 132 -8.87 19.49 19.85
C ASP A 132 -8.24 18.12 20.18
N ALA A 133 -7.29 18.11 21.13
CA ALA A 133 -6.56 16.89 21.47
C ALA A 133 -7.46 15.76 22.00
N GLU A 134 -8.57 16.11 22.69
CA GLU A 134 -9.46 15.14 23.29
C GLU A 134 -10.27 14.42 22.19
N ILE A 135 -10.89 15.18 21.28
CA ILE A 135 -11.68 14.59 20.18
C ILE A 135 -10.78 13.84 19.20
N TRP A 136 -9.56 14.33 18.93
CA TRP A 136 -8.62 13.58 18.08
C TRP A 136 -8.17 12.25 18.69
N GLN A 137 -8.08 12.18 20.04
CA GLN A 137 -7.77 10.93 20.73
C GLN A 137 -8.92 9.93 20.61
N VAL A 138 -10.17 10.35 20.77
CA VAL A 138 -11.35 9.52 20.54
C VAL A 138 -11.35 9.03 19.09
N GLY A 139 -11.18 9.92 18.12
CA GLY A 139 -11.12 9.59 16.70
C GLY A 139 -10.01 8.62 16.35
N MET A 140 -8.83 8.78 16.94
CA MET A 140 -7.70 7.85 16.77
C MET A 140 -8.04 6.45 17.25
N GLN A 141 -8.64 6.33 18.43
CA GLN A 141 -9.02 5.04 19.00
C GLN A 141 -10.06 4.35 18.11
N ARG A 142 -11.14 5.04 17.74
CA ARG A 142 -12.20 4.49 16.90
C ARG A 142 -11.72 4.15 15.49
N PHE A 143 -10.83 4.97 14.93
CA PHE A 143 -10.18 4.68 13.67
C PHE A 143 -9.33 3.40 13.73
N ALA A 144 -8.55 3.24 14.78
CA ALA A 144 -7.72 2.04 14.99
C ALA A 144 -8.57 0.76 15.12
N GLU A 145 -9.71 0.85 15.79
CA GLU A 145 -10.61 -0.28 16.00
C GLU A 145 -11.37 -0.70 14.73
N ASN A 146 -11.77 0.26 13.86
CA ASN A 146 -12.75 0.01 12.81
C ASN A 146 -12.23 0.27 11.38
N CYS A 147 -11.25 1.13 11.19
CA CYS A 147 -10.87 1.67 9.88
C CYS A 147 -9.45 1.29 9.46
N GLN A 148 -8.54 1.20 10.43
CA GLN A 148 -7.09 1.04 10.20
C GLN A 148 -6.74 -0.18 9.38
N PHE A 149 -7.48 -1.29 9.54
CA PHE A 149 -7.19 -2.53 8.80
C PHE A 149 -7.21 -2.31 7.29
N CYS A 150 -8.16 -1.52 6.80
CA CYS A 150 -8.28 -1.19 5.39
C CYS A 150 -7.50 0.07 4.99
N HIS A 151 -7.64 1.15 5.78
CA HIS A 151 -7.11 2.46 5.44
C HIS A 151 -5.70 2.75 5.99
N GLY A 152 -5.06 1.76 6.61
CA GLY A 152 -3.69 1.86 7.14
C GLY A 152 -3.61 2.63 8.45
N ALA A 153 -2.50 2.47 9.17
CA ALA A 153 -2.24 3.22 10.38
C ALA A 153 -2.11 4.72 10.06
N TYR A 154 -2.62 5.57 10.95
CA TYR A 154 -2.61 7.03 10.80
C TYR A 154 -3.33 7.54 9.55
N ALA A 155 -4.31 6.77 9.01
CA ALA A 155 -5.03 7.05 7.76
C ALA A 155 -4.13 7.10 6.51
N ILE A 156 -2.93 6.54 6.59
CA ILE A 156 -1.95 6.49 5.50
C ILE A 156 -2.13 5.17 4.75
N SER A 157 -2.60 5.26 3.52
CA SER A 157 -2.79 4.10 2.64
C SER A 157 -1.86 4.15 1.43
N SER A 158 -1.71 3.01 0.77
CA SER A 158 -0.85 2.82 -0.39
C SER A 158 -1.53 3.10 -1.74
N GLY A 159 -2.78 3.55 -1.72
CA GLY A 159 -3.54 3.88 -2.93
C GLY A 159 -4.39 2.76 -3.51
N VAL A 160 -4.28 1.51 -3.04
CA VAL A 160 -5.25 0.44 -3.38
C VAL A 160 -6.59 0.72 -2.71
N ILE A 161 -6.54 1.09 -1.43
CA ILE A 161 -7.62 1.69 -0.69
C ILE A 161 -7.25 3.15 -0.50
N PRO A 162 -8.19 4.11 -0.61
CA PRO A 162 -7.85 5.52 -0.57
C PRO A 162 -7.09 5.92 0.70
N ASP A 163 -6.06 6.73 0.54
CA ASP A 163 -5.45 7.48 1.63
C ASP A 163 -6.43 8.56 2.07
N LEU A 164 -7.00 8.39 3.26
CA LEU A 164 -8.11 9.22 3.72
C LEU A 164 -7.70 10.66 4.03
N ARG A 165 -6.41 10.91 4.28
CA ARG A 165 -5.88 12.26 4.52
C ARG A 165 -6.20 13.21 3.37
N TRP A 166 -6.27 12.67 2.14
CA TRP A 166 -6.48 13.42 0.90
C TRP A 166 -7.89 13.27 0.33
N SER A 167 -8.76 12.57 1.03
CA SER A 167 -10.13 12.33 0.57
C SER A 167 -10.96 13.61 0.62
N ALA A 168 -11.59 13.96 -0.51
CA ALA A 168 -12.53 15.07 -0.56
C ALA A 168 -13.77 14.86 0.35
N ILE A 169 -14.08 13.61 0.68
CA ILE A 169 -15.20 13.25 1.57
C ILE A 169 -14.96 13.79 2.98
N SER A 170 -13.71 13.88 3.44
CA SER A 170 -13.37 14.43 4.76
C SER A 170 -13.63 15.94 4.89
N ALA A 171 -13.85 16.66 3.78
CA ALA A 171 -14.11 18.10 3.79
C ALA A 171 -15.44 18.48 4.41
N SER A 172 -16.42 17.58 4.45
CA SER A 172 -17.79 17.84 4.90
C SER A 172 -18.24 16.74 5.85
N GLU A 173 -18.85 17.13 6.96
CA GLU A 173 -19.47 16.23 7.93
C GLU A 173 -20.56 15.38 7.27
N ASP A 174 -21.46 16.02 6.49
CA ASP A 174 -22.53 15.30 5.77
C ASP A 174 -22.00 14.25 4.79
N SER A 175 -20.98 14.61 4.02
CA SER A 175 -20.36 13.67 3.06
C SER A 175 -19.68 12.52 3.77
N TRP A 176 -19.03 12.79 4.89
CA TRP A 176 -18.39 11.77 5.72
C TRP A 176 -19.43 10.83 6.34
N ALA A 177 -20.49 11.39 6.94
CA ALA A 177 -21.58 10.62 7.52
C ALA A 177 -22.30 9.76 6.48
N ALA A 178 -22.55 10.28 5.28
CA ALA A 178 -23.17 9.51 4.21
C ALA A 178 -22.35 8.26 3.82
N VAL A 179 -21.03 8.35 3.87
CA VAL A 179 -20.16 7.21 3.55
C VAL A 179 -19.96 6.30 4.75
N VAL A 180 -19.58 6.86 5.91
CA VAL A 180 -19.17 6.08 7.07
C VAL A 180 -20.38 5.57 7.86
N ARG A 181 -21.39 6.40 8.08
CA ARG A 181 -22.62 6.01 8.79
C ARG A 181 -23.54 5.22 7.86
N ASP A 182 -23.90 5.81 6.72
CA ASP A 182 -25.00 5.33 5.88
C ASP A 182 -24.56 4.33 4.80
N GLY A 183 -23.24 4.13 4.63
CA GLY A 183 -22.71 3.13 3.70
C GLY A 183 -22.91 3.45 2.23
N ALA A 184 -22.87 4.73 1.83
CA ALA A 184 -23.06 5.16 0.44
C ALA A 184 -22.11 4.48 -0.56
N LEU A 185 -20.98 3.95 -0.09
CA LEU A 185 -19.98 3.23 -0.91
C LEU A 185 -19.97 1.72 -0.66
N THR A 186 -21.03 1.14 -0.09
CA THR A 186 -21.10 -0.31 0.19
C THR A 186 -20.89 -1.16 -1.06
N ALA A 187 -21.39 -0.74 -2.21
CA ALA A 187 -21.14 -1.42 -3.48
C ALA A 187 -19.65 -1.45 -3.90
N ASN A 188 -18.86 -0.54 -3.36
CA ASN A 188 -17.41 -0.45 -3.57
C ASN A 188 -16.59 -1.13 -2.46
N GLY A 189 -17.25 -1.78 -1.49
CA GLY A 189 -16.64 -2.49 -0.38
C GLY A 189 -16.48 -1.67 0.91
N MET A 190 -16.84 -0.38 0.93
CA MET A 190 -16.85 0.45 2.14
C MET A 190 -18.25 0.37 2.78
N VAL A 191 -18.40 -0.49 3.79
CA VAL A 191 -19.68 -0.68 4.50
C VAL A 191 -20.03 0.49 5.41
N GLY A 192 -21.31 0.63 5.77
CA GLY A 192 -21.76 1.57 6.81
C GLY A 192 -21.48 1.03 8.21
N PHE A 193 -21.33 1.94 9.17
CA PHE A 193 -20.95 1.62 10.55
C PHE A 193 -21.99 2.10 11.58
N SER A 194 -23.19 2.51 11.16
CA SER A 194 -24.27 3.03 12.05
C SER A 194 -24.63 2.10 13.21
N ASP A 195 -24.43 0.78 13.04
CA ASP A 195 -24.74 -0.22 14.06
C ASP A 195 -23.61 -0.43 15.09
N ILE A 196 -22.44 0.18 14.86
CA ILE A 196 -21.20 -0.06 15.62
C ILE A 196 -20.65 1.21 16.24
N ILE A 197 -20.79 2.36 15.55
CA ILE A 197 -20.19 3.65 15.91
C ILE A 197 -21.29 4.71 15.90
N ASP A 198 -21.36 5.54 16.94
CA ASP A 198 -22.33 6.63 17.00
C ASP A 198 -21.90 7.87 16.19
N ASP A 199 -22.79 8.85 16.06
CA ASP A 199 -22.56 10.04 15.24
C ASP A 199 -21.40 10.90 15.74
N ASP A 200 -21.24 11.04 17.07
CA ASP A 200 -20.15 11.79 17.68
C ASP A 200 -18.79 11.12 17.42
N GLU A 201 -18.76 9.80 17.50
CA GLU A 201 -17.57 9.00 17.19
C GLU A 201 -17.20 9.03 15.71
N ILE A 202 -18.22 9.01 14.82
CA ILE A 202 -18.02 9.14 13.36
C ILE A 202 -17.40 10.51 13.03
N GLU A 203 -17.86 11.58 13.64
CA GLU A 203 -17.29 12.92 13.48
C GLU A 203 -15.88 13.00 14.10
N ALA A 204 -15.65 12.39 15.25
CA ALA A 204 -14.33 12.32 15.85
C ALA A 204 -13.30 11.63 14.93
N ILE A 205 -13.70 10.54 14.24
CA ILE A 205 -12.87 9.88 13.24
C ILE A 205 -12.54 10.82 12.07
N ARG A 206 -13.51 11.60 11.56
CA ARG A 206 -13.29 12.59 10.51
C ARG A 206 -12.26 13.63 10.93
N LEU A 207 -12.42 14.19 12.12
CA LEU A 207 -11.52 15.19 12.68
C LEU A 207 -10.10 14.63 12.91
N TYR A 208 -9.99 13.38 13.33
CA TYR A 208 -8.71 12.69 13.41
C TYR A 208 -8.04 12.54 12.03
N VAL A 209 -8.80 12.14 11.01
CA VAL A 209 -8.27 12.03 9.63
C VAL A 209 -7.77 13.39 9.13
N LEU A 210 -8.51 14.45 9.35
CA LEU A 210 -8.07 15.82 9.04
C LEU A 210 -6.81 16.20 9.81
N ARG A 211 -6.72 15.83 11.10
CA ARG A 211 -5.49 16.06 11.89
C ARG A 211 -4.28 15.35 11.26
N GLN A 212 -4.45 14.11 10.77
CA GLN A 212 -3.36 13.39 10.10
C GLN A 212 -2.93 14.08 8.79
N ALA A 213 -3.86 14.65 8.03
CA ALA A 213 -3.55 15.44 6.84
C ALA A 213 -2.73 16.69 7.18
N TRP A 214 -3.13 17.44 8.22
CA TRP A 214 -2.40 18.63 8.68
C TRP A 214 -1.05 18.30 9.31
N LEU A 215 -0.91 17.16 9.97
CA LEU A 215 0.41 16.68 10.43
C LEU A 215 1.38 16.46 9.27
N ALA A 216 0.90 16.01 8.11
CA ALA A 216 1.73 15.87 6.93
C ALA A 216 2.25 17.23 6.43
N VAL A 217 1.43 18.29 6.52
CA VAL A 217 1.86 19.67 6.21
C VAL A 217 2.90 20.15 7.24
N GLU A 218 2.63 19.98 8.53
CA GLU A 218 3.54 20.37 9.61
C GLU A 218 4.92 19.69 9.48
N ASN A 219 4.93 18.44 8.99
CA ASN A 219 6.14 17.66 8.77
C ASN A 219 6.80 17.89 7.39
N GLY A 220 6.24 18.79 6.56
CA GLY A 220 6.77 19.11 5.24
C GLY A 220 6.64 18.00 4.20
N THR A 221 5.67 17.07 4.38
CA THR A 221 5.39 15.97 3.47
C THR A 221 4.13 16.20 2.61
N ALA A 222 3.45 17.33 2.80
CA ALA A 222 2.32 17.79 2.00
C ALA A 222 2.29 19.32 1.97
N ASP A 223 1.63 19.90 0.96
CA ASP A 223 1.45 21.34 0.86
C ASP A 223 0.25 21.83 1.69
N ALA A 224 0.38 23.04 2.23
CA ALA A 224 -0.74 23.72 2.85
C ALA A 224 -1.79 24.05 1.77
N PRO A 225 -3.11 23.81 2.02
CA PRO A 225 -4.13 24.13 1.05
C PRO A 225 -4.26 25.64 0.89
N GLU A 226 -4.51 26.10 -0.35
CA GLU A 226 -5.07 27.42 -0.59
C GLU A 226 -6.55 27.40 -0.14
N LEU A 227 -6.77 27.53 1.15
CA LEU A 227 -8.14 27.66 1.67
C LEU A 227 -8.63 29.06 1.29
N ALA A 228 -9.72 29.13 0.55
CA ALA A 228 -10.40 30.38 0.31
C ALA A 228 -10.64 31.06 1.68
N ALA A 229 -10.18 32.30 1.80
CA ALA A 229 -10.41 33.08 3.01
C ALA A 229 -11.91 32.99 3.32
N ALA A 230 -12.25 32.53 4.52
CA ALA A 230 -13.62 32.51 4.98
C ALA A 230 -14.14 33.94 4.83
N GLY A 231 -15.02 34.15 3.84
CA GLY A 231 -15.57 35.45 3.58
C GLY A 231 -16.29 35.92 4.83
N ASP A 232 -15.93 37.11 5.30
CA ASP A 232 -16.69 37.86 6.27
C ASP A 232 -18.14 37.96 5.77
N GLN A 233 -19.05 37.20 6.38
CA GLN A 233 -20.51 37.44 6.31
C GLN A 233 -21.05 37.62 7.70
#